data_3107b5bbdfcc8057b6e6ef103877e167
#
_entry.id   3107b5bbdfcc8057b6e6ef103877e167
#
_cell.length_a   1.000
_cell.length_b   1.000
_cell.length_c   1.000
_cell.angle_alpha   90.00
_cell.angle_beta   90.00
_cell.angle_gamma   90.00
#
_symmetry.space_group_name_H-M   'P 1'
#
loop_
_entity.id
_entity.type
_entity.pdbx_description
1 polymer ?
#
loop_
_entity_poly.entity_id
_entity_poly.type
_entity_poly.pdbx_seq_one_letter_code
_entity_poly.pdbx_strand_id
1 'polypeptide(L)'
;MTDVLPFPFATLQEFKDRWPDMPTGGDAHATVLLEDASQFIMDTVSTAGAASPSTRRRIVCAVVRRAMPDADGMDGMESIQQSGGPFSVTMKPANPAGDFYLTKQEKKALGDGAQRAFGVKIAGFANTIHAEWCSLNFGATYCSCGADIAGAPIYGPGA
;
A
#
# COMPACT_ATOMS: atom_id res chain seq x y z
N MET A 1 -17.04 -1.54 -19.99
CA MET A 1 -16.73 -2.92 -19.62
C MET A 1 -16.11 -2.86 -18.25
N THR A 2 -16.86 -3.23 -17.22
CA THR A 2 -16.33 -3.39 -15.87
C THR A 2 -15.47 -4.64 -15.90
N ASP A 3 -14.17 -4.47 -15.89
CA ASP A 3 -13.21 -5.56 -15.76
C ASP A 3 -13.41 -6.13 -14.34
N VAL A 4 -14.16 -7.23 -14.26
CA VAL A 4 -14.39 -7.92 -13.00
C VAL A 4 -13.04 -8.47 -12.57
N LEU A 5 -12.49 -7.92 -11.49
CA LEU A 5 -11.24 -8.38 -10.91
C LEU A 5 -11.33 -9.89 -10.65
N PRO A 6 -10.40 -10.71 -11.16
CA PRO A 6 -10.40 -12.13 -10.85
C PRO A 6 -10.22 -12.30 -9.32
N PHE A 7 -11.15 -13.01 -8.71
CA PHE A 7 -11.11 -13.32 -7.29
C PHE A 7 -11.30 -14.85 -7.09
N PRO A 8 -10.47 -15.50 -6.29
CA PRO A 8 -9.28 -14.99 -5.61
C PRO A 8 -8.16 -14.55 -6.57
N PHE A 9 -7.18 -13.76 -6.10
CA PHE A 9 -6.11 -13.21 -6.94
C PHE A 9 -5.15 -14.25 -7.50
N ALA A 10 -5.15 -15.47 -6.96
CA ALA A 10 -4.40 -16.61 -7.48
C ALA A 10 -5.20 -17.89 -7.31
N THR A 11 -5.00 -18.82 -8.23
CA THR A 11 -5.54 -20.18 -8.14
C THR A 11 -4.61 -21.08 -7.33
N LEU A 12 -5.14 -22.19 -6.82
CA LEU A 12 -4.34 -23.21 -6.12
C LEU A 12 -3.16 -23.71 -6.98
N GLN A 13 -3.37 -23.90 -8.28
CA GLN A 13 -2.32 -24.36 -9.18
C GLN A 13 -1.19 -23.31 -9.29
N GLU A 14 -1.54 -22.05 -9.48
CA GLU A 14 -0.55 -20.96 -9.51
C GLU A 14 0.21 -20.80 -8.20
N PHE A 15 -0.42 -21.15 -7.08
CA PHE A 15 0.22 -21.18 -5.76
C PHE A 15 1.21 -22.33 -5.66
N LYS A 16 0.82 -23.55 -6.06
CA LYS A 16 1.69 -24.75 -6.09
C LYS A 16 2.90 -24.55 -7.02
N ASP A 17 2.69 -23.92 -8.17
CA ASP A 17 3.79 -23.62 -9.10
C ASP A 17 4.87 -22.72 -8.47
N ARG A 18 4.51 -21.93 -7.47
CA ARG A 18 5.43 -21.04 -6.72
C ARG A 18 5.98 -21.67 -5.44
N TRP A 19 5.35 -22.73 -4.98
CA TRP A 19 5.75 -23.47 -3.77
C TRP A 19 5.68 -24.97 -4.00
N PRO A 20 6.66 -25.54 -4.73
CA PRO A 20 6.69 -26.97 -5.04
C PRO A 20 6.71 -27.87 -3.79
N ASP A 21 7.31 -27.39 -2.71
CA ASP A 21 7.47 -28.12 -1.44
C ASP A 21 6.28 -27.92 -0.49
N MET A 22 5.10 -27.56 -1.01
CA MET A 22 3.88 -27.42 -0.23
C MET A 22 3.54 -28.74 0.48
N PRO A 23 3.19 -28.71 1.78
CA PRO A 23 2.81 -29.91 2.54
C PRO A 23 1.65 -30.66 1.86
N THR A 24 1.79 -31.99 1.76
CA THR A 24 0.73 -32.83 1.18
C THR A 24 -0.53 -32.80 2.03
N GLY A 25 -1.68 -32.65 1.38
CA GLY A 25 -2.98 -32.55 2.07
C GLY A 25 -3.43 -31.16 2.43
N GLY A 26 -2.59 -30.13 2.23
CA GLY A 26 -2.92 -28.73 2.50
C GLY A 26 -3.77 -28.03 1.44
N ASP A 27 -4.17 -28.71 0.37
CA ASP A 27 -4.84 -28.10 -0.80
C ASP A 27 -6.14 -27.37 -0.46
N ALA A 28 -7.00 -28.01 0.32
CA ALA A 28 -8.28 -27.41 0.72
C ALA A 28 -8.05 -26.18 1.61
N HIS A 29 -7.12 -26.27 2.54
CA HIS A 29 -6.75 -25.17 3.41
C HIS A 29 -6.11 -24.01 2.62
N ALA A 30 -5.18 -24.30 1.71
CA ALA A 30 -4.56 -23.30 0.84
C ALA A 30 -5.59 -22.56 -0.01
N THR A 31 -6.64 -23.26 -0.49
CA THR A 31 -7.70 -22.63 -1.27
C THR A 31 -8.46 -21.59 -0.45
N VAL A 32 -8.85 -21.94 0.77
CA VAL A 32 -9.52 -20.99 1.69
C VAL A 32 -8.61 -19.81 2.02
N LEU A 33 -7.34 -20.09 2.35
CA LEU A 33 -6.37 -19.01 2.65
C LEU A 33 -6.13 -18.08 1.47
N LEU A 34 -6.20 -18.57 0.22
CA LEU A 34 -6.08 -17.72 -0.97
C LEU A 34 -7.26 -16.75 -1.10
N GLU A 35 -8.47 -17.18 -0.77
CA GLU A 35 -9.65 -16.33 -0.74
C GLU A 35 -9.53 -15.28 0.39
N ASP A 36 -9.26 -15.74 1.61
CA ASP A 36 -9.12 -14.87 2.78
C ASP A 36 -7.99 -13.85 2.63
N ALA A 37 -6.83 -14.27 2.12
CA ALA A 37 -5.71 -13.38 1.87
C ALA A 37 -6.01 -12.37 0.75
N SER A 38 -6.77 -12.76 -0.27
CA SER A 38 -7.20 -11.84 -1.33
C SER A 38 -8.12 -10.77 -0.76
N GLN A 39 -9.07 -11.16 0.10
CA GLN A 39 -9.95 -10.21 0.80
C GLN A 39 -9.15 -9.31 1.74
N PHE A 40 -8.26 -9.86 2.54
CA PHE A 40 -7.38 -9.11 3.43
C PHE A 40 -6.57 -8.04 2.69
N ILE A 41 -6.05 -8.37 1.50
CA ILE A 41 -5.31 -7.40 0.66
C ILE A 41 -6.21 -6.26 0.22
N MET A 42 -7.45 -6.54 -0.20
CA MET A 42 -8.42 -5.53 -0.63
C MET A 42 -8.84 -4.61 0.53
N ASP A 43 -9.03 -5.18 1.71
CA ASP A 43 -9.43 -4.43 2.91
C ASP A 43 -8.29 -3.55 3.46
N THR A 44 -7.05 -4.05 3.35
CA THR A 44 -5.87 -3.35 3.88
C THR A 44 -5.37 -2.26 2.93
N VAL A 45 -5.43 -2.50 1.62
CA VAL A 45 -4.89 -1.61 0.59
C VAL A 45 -5.97 -1.25 -0.43
N SER A 46 -6.59 -0.09 -0.27
CA SER A 46 -7.68 0.38 -1.14
C SER A 46 -7.29 0.50 -2.63
N THR A 47 -5.99 0.64 -2.92
CA THR A 47 -5.45 0.72 -4.28
C THR A 47 -5.10 -0.63 -4.90
N ALA A 48 -5.25 -1.73 -4.14
CA ALA A 48 -4.87 -3.06 -4.60
C ALA A 48 -5.58 -3.49 -5.90
N GLY A 49 -6.82 -3.05 -6.09
CA GLY A 49 -7.59 -3.30 -7.30
C GLY A 49 -6.95 -2.70 -8.57
N ALA A 50 -6.23 -1.60 -8.46
CA ALA A 50 -5.56 -0.94 -9.57
C ALA A 50 -4.17 -1.53 -9.87
N ALA A 51 -3.62 -2.35 -8.97
CA ALA A 51 -2.34 -3.02 -9.20
C ALA A 51 -2.44 -4.07 -10.30
N SER A 52 -1.30 -4.37 -10.97
CA SER A 52 -1.29 -5.37 -12.03
C SER A 52 -1.71 -6.75 -11.52
N PRO A 53 -2.41 -7.57 -12.31
CA PRO A 53 -2.81 -8.92 -11.92
C PRO A 53 -1.62 -9.79 -11.47
N SER A 54 -0.49 -9.66 -12.13
CA SER A 54 0.75 -10.38 -11.77
C SER A 54 1.30 -9.98 -10.40
N THR A 55 1.23 -8.69 -10.07
CA THR A 55 1.65 -8.17 -8.75
C THR A 55 0.73 -8.69 -7.64
N ARG A 56 -0.59 -8.62 -7.83
CA ARG A 56 -1.58 -9.15 -6.87
C ARG A 56 -1.37 -10.65 -6.64
N ARG A 57 -1.22 -11.43 -7.71
CA ARG A 57 -0.97 -12.86 -7.65
C ARG A 57 0.31 -13.20 -6.88
N ARG A 58 1.39 -12.50 -7.16
CA ARG A 58 2.66 -12.69 -6.45
C ARG A 58 2.53 -12.41 -4.97
N ILE A 59 1.85 -11.33 -4.61
CA ILE A 59 1.71 -10.91 -3.21
C ILE A 59 0.78 -11.84 -2.44
N VAL A 60 -0.38 -12.22 -2.99
CA VAL A 60 -1.28 -13.15 -2.31
C VAL A 60 -0.60 -14.49 -2.04
N CYS A 61 0.14 -15.03 -3.01
CA CYS A 61 0.90 -16.28 -2.80
C CYS A 61 1.97 -16.12 -1.70
N ALA A 62 2.64 -14.97 -1.62
CA ALA A 62 3.62 -14.71 -0.57
C ALA A 62 2.97 -14.58 0.83
N VAL A 63 1.79 -13.94 0.91
CA VAL A 63 1.03 -13.81 2.16
C VAL A 63 0.57 -15.19 2.65
N VAL A 64 -0.06 -15.99 1.76
CA VAL A 64 -0.56 -17.33 2.10
C VAL A 64 0.59 -18.24 2.52
N ARG A 65 1.73 -18.21 1.79
CA ARG A 65 2.89 -19.02 2.18
C ARG A 65 3.40 -18.71 3.58
N ARG A 66 3.35 -17.46 4.01
CA ARG A 66 3.75 -17.05 5.37
C ARG A 66 2.73 -17.43 6.45
N ALA A 67 1.47 -17.56 6.06
CA ALA A 67 0.39 -17.94 6.97
C ALA A 67 0.18 -19.46 7.05
N MET A 68 0.64 -20.21 6.03
CA MET A 68 0.55 -21.66 6.07
C MET A 68 1.63 -22.25 7.00
N PRO A 69 1.26 -23.28 7.76
CA PRO A 69 2.20 -24.04 8.57
C PRO A 69 3.31 -24.63 7.71
N ASP A 70 4.53 -24.52 8.19
CA ASP A 70 5.65 -25.27 7.62
C ASP A 70 5.49 -26.76 7.93
N ALA A 71 6.01 -27.62 7.03
CA ALA A 71 5.98 -29.08 7.18
C ALA A 71 6.63 -29.59 8.48
N ASP A 72 7.41 -28.76 9.15
CA ASP A 72 8.14 -29.08 10.38
C ASP A 72 7.29 -29.03 11.66
N GLY A 73 5.98 -28.71 11.55
CA GLY A 73 5.05 -28.74 12.69
C GLY A 73 5.36 -27.69 13.77
N MET A 74 6.00 -26.59 13.40
CA MET A 74 6.38 -25.50 14.32
C MET A 74 5.26 -24.49 14.57
N ASP A 75 4.04 -24.79 14.15
CA ASP A 75 2.90 -23.90 14.28
C ASP A 75 2.52 -23.62 15.72
N GLY A 76 2.21 -22.36 15.98
CA GLY A 76 1.78 -21.90 17.30
C GLY A 76 2.89 -21.86 18.34
N MET A 77 4.12 -22.16 17.99
CA MET A 77 5.25 -22.10 18.92
C MET A 77 6.01 -20.77 18.76
N GLU A 78 6.09 -20.01 19.84
CA GLU A 78 6.83 -18.74 19.85
C GLU A 78 8.35 -18.95 19.70
N SER A 79 8.85 -20.05 20.25
CA SER A 79 10.26 -20.43 20.11
C SER A 79 10.45 -21.92 20.39
N ILE A 80 11.40 -22.53 19.68
CA ILE A 80 11.83 -23.90 19.91
C ILE A 80 13.29 -23.86 20.34
N GLN A 81 13.57 -24.47 21.48
CA GLN A 81 14.92 -24.63 21.96
C GLN A 81 15.33 -26.09 21.87
N GLN A 82 16.33 -26.39 21.09
CA GLN A 82 16.92 -27.69 20.94
C GLN A 82 18.32 -27.70 21.56
N SER A 83 18.53 -28.52 22.57
CA SER A 83 19.82 -28.66 23.22
C SER A 83 20.41 -30.05 22.98
N GLY A 84 21.67 -30.06 22.54
CA GLY A 84 22.46 -31.26 22.33
C GLY A 84 23.82 -31.12 23.01
N GLY A 85 23.96 -31.64 24.23
CA GLY A 85 25.18 -31.49 25.01
C GLY A 85 25.53 -30.02 25.34
N PRO A 86 26.72 -29.52 25.01
CA PRO A 86 27.10 -28.14 25.30
C PRO A 86 26.53 -27.13 24.30
N PHE A 87 25.80 -27.57 23.30
CA PHE A 87 25.22 -26.70 22.26
C PHE A 87 23.71 -26.58 22.41
N SER A 88 23.20 -25.36 22.36
CA SER A 88 21.78 -25.09 22.30
C SER A 88 21.48 -24.17 21.11
N VAL A 89 20.46 -24.52 20.34
CA VAL A 89 19.97 -23.71 19.22
C VAL A 89 18.54 -23.30 19.54
N THR A 90 18.27 -22.00 19.49
CA THR A 90 16.91 -21.46 19.63
C THR A 90 16.44 -21.01 18.28
N MET A 91 15.35 -21.58 17.78
CA MET A 91 14.68 -21.20 16.55
C MET A 91 13.40 -20.45 16.89
N LYS A 92 13.17 -19.31 16.22
CA LYS A 92 11.92 -18.56 16.34
C LYS A 92 11.26 -18.53 14.97
N PRO A 93 10.03 -19.08 14.84
CA PRO A 93 9.25 -18.95 13.62
C PRO A 93 9.01 -17.47 13.29
N ALA A 94 9.01 -17.13 12.02
CA ALA A 94 8.79 -15.75 11.58
C ALA A 94 7.35 -15.28 11.78
N ASN A 95 6.39 -16.20 11.79
CA ASN A 95 4.96 -15.93 11.94
C ASN A 95 4.29 -17.05 12.76
N PRO A 96 4.52 -17.11 14.07
CA PRO A 96 4.02 -18.23 14.91
C PRO A 96 2.50 -18.29 14.98
N ALA A 97 1.80 -17.18 14.81
CA ALA A 97 0.34 -17.13 14.86
C ALA A 97 -0.35 -17.41 13.51
N GLY A 98 0.41 -17.51 12.42
CA GLY A 98 -0.17 -17.70 11.08
C GLY A 98 -0.94 -16.48 10.56
N ASP A 99 -0.74 -15.30 11.15
CA ASP A 99 -1.47 -14.09 10.77
C ASP A 99 -1.12 -13.59 9.36
N PHE A 100 -2.12 -13.02 8.68
CA PHE A 100 -1.88 -12.32 7.44
C PHE A 100 -1.23 -10.96 7.72
N TYR A 101 -0.12 -10.71 7.05
CA TYR A 101 0.50 -9.39 7.09
C TYR A 101 1.11 -9.02 5.73
N LEU A 102 1.16 -7.72 5.47
CA LEU A 102 1.79 -7.14 4.28
C LEU A 102 3.05 -6.37 4.69
N THR A 103 4.14 -6.66 4.01
CA THR A 103 5.38 -5.90 4.16
C THR A 103 5.23 -4.50 3.55
N LYS A 104 6.07 -3.55 3.96
CA LYS A 104 6.08 -2.19 3.38
C LYS A 104 6.30 -2.20 1.87
N GLN A 105 7.13 -3.13 1.37
CA GLN A 105 7.39 -3.26 -0.06
C GLN A 105 6.18 -3.79 -0.83
N GLU A 106 5.44 -4.75 -0.26
CA GLU A 106 4.21 -5.29 -0.85
C GLU A 106 3.11 -4.24 -0.88
N LYS A 107 2.91 -3.48 0.20
CA LYS A 107 1.99 -2.34 0.23
C LYS A 107 2.32 -1.33 -0.85
N LYS A 108 3.59 -0.93 -0.98
CA LYS A 108 4.05 -0.02 -2.03
C LYS A 108 3.81 -0.58 -3.45
N ALA A 109 4.03 -1.89 -3.65
CA ALA A 109 3.79 -2.53 -4.94
C ALA A 109 2.29 -2.60 -5.29
N LEU A 110 1.40 -2.61 -4.31
CA LEU A 110 -0.05 -2.52 -4.47
C LEU A 110 -0.54 -1.07 -4.65
N GLY A 111 0.37 -0.08 -4.61
CA GLY A 111 0.06 1.32 -4.80
C GLY A 111 -0.22 2.08 -3.50
N ASP A 112 -0.11 1.43 -2.34
CA ASP A 112 -0.21 2.11 -1.06
C ASP A 112 1.07 2.94 -0.80
N GLY A 113 0.89 4.15 -0.29
CA GLY A 113 2.01 5.04 -0.01
C GLY A 113 2.64 5.70 -1.24
N ALA A 114 1.99 5.67 -2.40
CA ALA A 114 2.35 6.57 -3.48
C ALA A 114 2.16 8.01 -2.99
N GLN A 115 3.27 8.75 -2.86
CA GLN A 115 3.19 10.18 -2.56
C GLN A 115 2.36 10.86 -3.66
N ARG A 116 1.14 11.23 -3.30
CA ARG A 116 0.31 12.09 -4.15
C ARG A 116 0.62 13.51 -3.71
N ALA A 117 1.29 14.27 -4.58
CA ALA A 117 1.32 15.71 -4.44
C ALA A 117 -0.13 16.19 -4.59
N PHE A 118 -0.71 16.72 -3.52
CA PHE A 118 -1.98 17.41 -3.63
C PHE A 118 -1.68 18.89 -3.80
N GLY A 119 -2.12 19.42 -4.92
CA GLY A 119 -2.19 20.88 -5.08
C GLY A 119 -3.39 21.35 -4.26
N VAL A 120 -3.17 22.04 -3.17
CA VAL A 120 -4.22 22.85 -2.58
C VAL A 120 -4.43 24.00 -3.55
N LYS A 121 -5.51 23.98 -4.32
CA LYS A 121 -6.06 25.22 -4.84
C LYS A 121 -6.51 26.01 -3.62
N ILE A 122 -5.66 26.85 -3.10
CA ILE A 122 -6.12 27.98 -2.31
C ILE A 122 -7.10 28.66 -3.27
N ALA A 123 -8.38 28.66 -2.90
CA ALA A 123 -9.45 29.14 -3.73
C ALA A 123 -8.95 30.42 -4.41
N GLY A 124 -8.62 30.27 -5.67
CA GLY A 124 -8.29 31.42 -6.47
C GLY A 124 -9.56 32.23 -6.44
N PHE A 125 -9.44 33.43 -6.06
CA PHE A 125 -10.47 34.43 -6.09
C PHE A 125 -11.05 34.56 -7.51
N ALA A 126 -11.85 33.53 -7.90
CA ALA A 126 -12.44 33.46 -9.23
C ALA A 126 -13.71 34.30 -9.33
N ASN A 127 -13.90 35.20 -8.40
CA ASN A 127 -14.87 36.28 -8.48
C ASN A 127 -14.45 37.37 -7.51
N THR A 128 -13.26 37.88 -7.68
CA THR A 128 -12.65 38.77 -6.73
C THR A 128 -13.16 40.19 -6.97
N ILE A 129 -13.95 40.61 -6.07
CA ILE A 129 -13.92 41.98 -5.64
C ILE A 129 -12.47 42.20 -5.20
N HIS A 130 -11.67 42.90 -6.00
CA HIS A 130 -10.31 43.26 -5.65
C HIS A 130 -10.34 44.10 -4.37
N ALA A 131 -9.37 43.92 -3.49
CA ALA A 131 -9.26 44.72 -2.29
C ALA A 131 -9.24 46.21 -2.66
N GLU A 132 -9.78 47.07 -1.80
CA GLU A 132 -9.90 48.53 -2.08
C GLU A 132 -8.56 49.14 -2.45
N TRP A 133 -7.45 48.60 -1.92
CA TRP A 133 -6.08 49.04 -2.22
C TRP A 133 -5.44 48.37 -3.45
N CYS A 134 -6.17 47.55 -4.18
CA CYS A 134 -5.64 46.84 -5.36
C CYS A 134 -5.33 47.83 -6.49
N SER A 135 -4.17 47.67 -7.11
CA SER A 135 -3.69 48.48 -8.23
C SER A 135 -4.68 48.55 -9.40
N LEU A 136 -5.48 47.50 -9.63
CA LEU A 136 -6.54 47.52 -10.65
C LEU A 136 -7.60 48.61 -10.39
N ASN A 137 -7.93 48.88 -9.13
CA ASN A 137 -8.89 49.94 -8.78
C ASN A 137 -8.34 51.35 -9.06
N PHE A 138 -7.04 51.47 -9.23
CA PHE A 138 -6.35 52.72 -9.55
C PHE A 138 -5.89 52.78 -10.99
N GLY A 139 -6.43 51.94 -11.88
CA GLY A 139 -6.17 51.98 -13.32
C GLY A 139 -4.93 51.22 -13.81
N ALA A 140 -4.27 50.45 -12.95
CA ALA A 140 -3.20 49.55 -13.36
C ALA A 140 -3.74 48.34 -14.14
N THR A 141 -2.90 47.73 -14.97
CA THR A 141 -3.24 46.52 -15.74
C THR A 141 -2.92 45.23 -15.01
N TYR A 142 -2.43 45.29 -13.77
CA TYR A 142 -2.05 44.16 -12.94
C TYR A 142 -2.74 44.20 -11.56
N CYS A 143 -2.92 43.05 -10.96
CA CYS A 143 -3.52 42.91 -9.65
C CYS A 143 -2.45 42.81 -8.56
N SER A 144 -2.56 43.62 -7.50
CA SER A 144 -1.65 43.64 -6.34
C SER A 144 -2.26 43.04 -5.06
N CYS A 145 -3.44 42.42 -5.11
CA CYS A 145 -4.11 41.89 -3.91
C CYS A 145 -3.32 40.86 -3.13
N GLY A 146 -2.40 40.16 -3.77
CA GLY A 146 -1.56 39.13 -3.12
C GLY A 146 -0.09 39.49 -2.99
N ALA A 147 0.29 40.70 -3.42
CA ALA A 147 1.70 41.07 -3.55
C ALA A 147 2.17 42.08 -2.51
N ASP A 148 1.26 42.57 -1.67
CA ASP A 148 1.60 43.61 -0.70
C ASP A 148 1.91 42.99 0.67
N ILE A 149 3.20 42.68 0.89
CA ILE A 149 3.71 42.16 2.18
C ILE A 149 4.14 43.31 3.08
N ALA A 150 4.37 44.53 2.53
CA ALA A 150 4.95 45.68 3.27
C ALA A 150 4.31 47.02 2.92
N GLY A 151 3.10 47.02 2.37
CA GLY A 151 2.45 48.24 1.94
C GLY A 151 2.98 48.79 0.61
N ALA A 152 3.80 48.04 -0.10
CA ALA A 152 4.28 48.34 -1.43
C ALA A 152 4.23 47.11 -2.34
N PRO A 153 3.83 47.22 -3.61
CA PRO A 153 3.78 46.12 -4.54
C PRO A 153 5.18 45.52 -4.75
N ILE A 154 5.31 44.22 -4.66
CA ILE A 154 6.57 43.48 -4.83
C ILE A 154 7.09 43.62 -6.27
N TYR A 155 6.19 43.85 -7.22
CA TYR A 155 6.52 44.04 -8.62
C TYR A 155 6.06 45.47 -9.03
N GLY A 156 6.97 46.42 -9.02
CA GLY A 156 6.75 47.67 -9.69
C GLY A 156 6.71 47.47 -11.22
N PRO A 157 6.04 48.33 -11.98
CA PRO A 157 6.24 48.38 -13.43
C PRO A 157 7.74 48.54 -13.68
N GLY A 158 8.31 47.54 -14.37
CA GLY A 158 9.75 47.58 -14.67
C GLY A 158 10.13 48.89 -15.32
N ALA A 159 11.19 49.47 -14.80
CA ALA A 159 11.86 50.60 -15.39
C ALA A 159 12.51 50.20 -16.71
#